data_983b78ad0efcf23073bc78918d95e696
#
_entry.id   983b78ad0efcf23073bc78918d95e696
#
_cell.length_a   1.000
_cell.length_b   1.000
_cell.length_c   1.000
_cell.angle_alpha   90.00
_cell.angle_beta   90.00
_cell.angle_gamma   90.00
#
_symmetry.space_group_name_H-M   'P 1'
#
loop_
_entity.id
_entity.type
_entity.pdbx_description
1 polymer ?
#
loop_
_entity_poly.entity_id
_entity_poly.type
_entity_poly.pdbx_seq_one_letter_code
_entity_poly.pdbx_strand_id
1 'polypeptide(L)'
;KNIFIPLGMHHTTYNPLANGFKKFAATSHGNPYEMRMVRDTLLGYVYKEINPDQWNGWRMYTLRGEVNDGNAWYALHGVSGHAGLFSTVDDLQKLVDMLLHEGKVGSKQFISEKTIKLFLTKDDFKNGLGWMMDPDNSFMKNAPAESFGHSGFSGTSIAVVPSLDFSVILLINRQNMGLLPTGYYYNPNPIRRQIFDAV
;
A
#
# COMPACT_ATOMS: atom_id res chain seq x y z
N LYS A 1 17.75 -4.14 -3.46
CA LYS A 1 18.91 -5.01 -3.16
C LYS A 1 19.13 -5.18 -1.66
N ASN A 2 19.00 -4.14 -0.87
CA ASN A 2 19.42 -4.14 0.54
C ASN A 2 18.33 -4.63 1.53
N ILE A 3 17.08 -4.83 1.08
CA ILE A 3 15.99 -5.34 1.90
C ILE A 3 15.45 -6.64 1.31
N PHE A 4 14.89 -6.62 0.11
CA PHE A 4 14.16 -7.77 -0.44
C PHE A 4 15.03 -9.01 -0.60
N ILE A 5 16.23 -8.87 -1.18
CA ILE A 5 17.13 -10.01 -1.39
C ILE A 5 17.58 -10.63 -0.06
N PRO A 6 18.12 -9.86 0.91
CA PRO A 6 18.54 -10.44 2.19
C PRO A 6 17.40 -11.05 3.01
N LEU A 7 16.16 -10.55 2.85
CA LEU A 7 14.98 -11.12 3.50
C LEU A 7 14.39 -12.32 2.73
N GLY A 8 14.95 -12.68 1.57
CA GLY A 8 14.40 -13.75 0.74
C GLY A 8 13.02 -13.42 0.13
N MET A 9 12.73 -12.13 -0.09
CA MET A 9 11.49 -11.64 -0.69
C MET A 9 11.60 -11.69 -2.22
N HIS A 10 11.59 -12.89 -2.78
CA HIS A 10 11.89 -13.13 -4.21
C HIS A 10 10.76 -12.71 -5.16
N HIS A 11 9.55 -12.49 -4.65
CA HIS A 11 8.38 -12.04 -5.40
C HIS A 11 8.04 -10.57 -5.14
N THR A 12 8.98 -9.81 -4.58
CA THR A 12 8.80 -8.39 -4.26
C THR A 12 9.67 -7.53 -5.16
N THR A 13 9.03 -6.68 -5.96
CA THR A 13 9.73 -5.85 -6.95
C THR A 13 8.91 -4.64 -7.39
N TYR A 14 9.60 -3.64 -7.92
CA TYR A 14 9.02 -2.62 -8.79
C TYR A 14 9.06 -3.10 -10.25
N ASN A 15 8.17 -2.56 -11.07
CA ASN A 15 8.12 -2.87 -12.51
C ASN A 15 8.23 -4.39 -12.81
N PRO A 16 7.33 -5.22 -12.26
CA PRO A 16 7.47 -6.67 -12.31
C PRO A 16 7.48 -7.23 -13.73
N LEU A 17 6.81 -6.60 -14.70
CA LEU A 17 6.84 -7.02 -16.10
C LEU A 17 8.25 -6.95 -16.67
N ALA A 18 9.00 -5.88 -16.38
CA ALA A 18 10.39 -5.73 -16.81
C ALA A 18 11.32 -6.72 -16.12
N ASN A 19 10.94 -7.22 -14.94
CA ASN A 19 11.69 -8.22 -14.17
C ASN A 19 11.25 -9.67 -14.46
N GLY A 20 10.48 -9.90 -15.52
CA GLY A 20 10.13 -11.25 -16.01
C GLY A 20 8.98 -11.93 -15.27
N PHE A 21 8.29 -11.26 -14.36
CA PHE A 21 7.10 -11.81 -13.71
C PHE A 21 5.93 -11.86 -14.70
N LYS A 22 5.04 -12.85 -14.56
CA LYS A 22 3.94 -13.11 -15.51
C LYS A 22 2.57 -13.20 -14.88
N LYS A 23 2.47 -13.37 -13.55
CA LYS A 23 1.20 -13.53 -12.85
C LYS A 23 0.95 -12.34 -11.93
N PHE A 24 -0.15 -11.62 -12.19
CA PHE A 24 -0.53 -10.43 -11.42
C PHE A 24 -2.02 -10.40 -11.18
N ALA A 25 -2.41 -9.94 -10.00
CA ALA A 25 -3.77 -9.48 -9.81
C ALA A 25 -4.03 -8.24 -10.68
N ALA A 26 -5.22 -8.15 -11.25
CA ALA A 26 -5.65 -6.92 -11.90
C ALA A 26 -5.86 -5.85 -10.82
N THR A 27 -5.58 -4.59 -11.15
CA THR A 27 -5.93 -3.45 -10.29
C THR A 27 -7.17 -2.71 -10.80
N SER A 28 -7.03 -1.67 -11.58
CA SER A 28 -8.17 -0.96 -12.16
C SER A 28 -8.31 -1.23 -13.65
N HIS A 29 -9.49 -0.94 -14.19
CA HIS A 29 -9.70 -0.85 -15.64
C HIS A 29 -9.49 0.61 -16.05
N GLY A 30 -8.29 0.94 -16.48
CA GLY A 30 -7.85 2.33 -16.62
C GLY A 30 -7.76 3.05 -15.28
N ASN A 31 -7.69 4.37 -15.32
CA ASN A 31 -7.62 5.22 -14.13
C ASN A 31 -8.76 6.23 -14.08
N PRO A 32 -10.03 5.79 -14.02
CA PRO A 32 -11.19 6.69 -14.11
C PRO A 32 -11.27 7.68 -12.92
N TYR A 33 -10.76 7.28 -11.76
CA TYR A 33 -10.71 8.17 -10.59
C TYR A 33 -9.68 9.29 -10.78
N GLU A 34 -8.52 9.01 -11.35
CA GLU A 34 -7.49 10.02 -11.66
C GLU A 34 -7.99 11.00 -12.71
N MET A 35 -8.65 10.52 -13.76
CA MET A 35 -9.31 11.39 -14.75
C MET A 35 -10.30 12.33 -14.08
N ARG A 36 -11.08 11.84 -13.10
CA ARG A 36 -12.00 12.65 -12.31
C ARG A 36 -11.24 13.67 -11.45
N MET A 37 -10.16 13.26 -10.76
CA MET A 37 -9.36 14.15 -9.90
C MET A 37 -8.81 15.37 -10.66
N VAL A 38 -8.48 15.21 -11.92
CA VAL A 38 -8.00 16.31 -12.78
C VAL A 38 -9.13 17.30 -13.12
N ARG A 39 -10.39 16.85 -13.15
CA ARG A 39 -11.57 17.68 -13.50
C ARG A 39 -12.28 18.28 -12.30
N ASP A 40 -12.28 17.57 -11.19
CA ASP A 40 -13.13 17.87 -10.04
C ASP A 40 -12.42 18.75 -9.02
N THR A 41 -12.88 20.01 -8.91
CA THR A 41 -12.32 20.99 -7.97
C THR A 41 -12.40 20.56 -6.51
N LEU A 42 -13.36 19.70 -6.17
CA LEU A 42 -13.54 19.18 -4.81
C LEU A 42 -12.48 18.13 -4.44
N LEU A 43 -11.83 17.53 -5.42
CA LEU A 43 -10.75 16.56 -5.21
C LEU A 43 -9.35 17.23 -5.16
N GLY A 44 -9.26 18.52 -5.40
CA GLY A 44 -8.05 19.32 -5.17
C GLY A 44 -6.95 19.23 -6.24
N TYR A 45 -7.20 18.56 -7.37
CA TYR A 45 -6.19 18.31 -8.42
C TYR A 45 -6.51 18.98 -9.75
N VAL A 46 -7.26 20.09 -9.74
CA VAL A 46 -7.66 20.74 -10.98
C VAL A 46 -6.49 21.46 -11.65
N TYR A 47 -6.16 21.02 -12.83
CA TYR A 47 -5.20 21.70 -13.71
C TYR A 47 -5.98 22.49 -14.76
N LYS A 48 -6.09 23.80 -14.57
CA LYS A 48 -6.85 24.69 -15.45
C LYS A 48 -6.34 24.77 -16.90
N GLU A 49 -5.07 24.45 -17.07
CA GLU A 49 -4.35 24.56 -18.34
C GLU A 49 -4.39 23.26 -19.17
N ILE A 50 -4.91 22.17 -18.58
CA ILE A 50 -4.98 20.85 -19.22
C ILE A 50 -6.43 20.45 -19.39
N ASN A 51 -6.82 20.17 -20.63
CA ASN A 51 -8.08 19.49 -20.88
C ASN A 51 -7.87 17.97 -20.87
N PRO A 52 -8.30 17.27 -19.80
CA PRO A 52 -8.07 15.83 -19.70
C PRO A 52 -8.80 15.01 -20.78
N ASP A 53 -9.85 15.56 -21.40
CA ASP A 53 -10.57 14.89 -22.47
C ASP A 53 -9.80 14.87 -23.79
N GLN A 54 -8.88 15.82 -23.97
CA GLN A 54 -8.04 15.91 -25.17
C GLN A 54 -6.72 15.15 -25.01
N TRP A 55 -6.40 14.71 -23.78
CA TRP A 55 -5.17 13.96 -23.55
C TRP A 55 -5.36 12.47 -23.88
N ASN A 56 -4.58 11.95 -24.79
CA ASN A 56 -4.66 10.56 -25.26
C ASN A 56 -3.74 9.58 -24.53
N GLY A 57 -3.01 10.04 -23.51
CA GLY A 57 -2.09 9.22 -22.73
C GLY A 57 -2.74 8.43 -21.59
N TRP A 58 -4.07 8.52 -21.40
CA TRP A 58 -4.75 7.76 -20.35
C TRP A 58 -4.70 6.26 -20.62
N ARG A 59 -4.39 5.49 -19.57
CA ARG A 59 -4.48 4.03 -19.62
C ARG A 59 -5.95 3.62 -19.59
N MET A 60 -6.46 3.07 -20.67
CA MET A 60 -7.88 2.70 -20.85
C MET A 60 -8.07 1.17 -20.91
N TYR A 61 -7.16 0.42 -20.34
CA TYR A 61 -7.15 -1.05 -20.27
C TYR A 61 -7.02 -1.53 -18.82
N THR A 62 -7.25 -2.83 -18.59
CA THR A 62 -7.08 -3.42 -17.25
C THR A 62 -5.61 -3.50 -16.89
N LEU A 63 -5.20 -2.81 -15.83
CA LEU A 63 -3.82 -2.77 -15.35
C LEU A 63 -3.42 -4.09 -14.70
N ARG A 64 -2.34 -4.69 -15.15
CA ARG A 64 -1.75 -5.91 -14.60
C ARG A 64 -0.23 -5.82 -14.64
N GLY A 65 0.41 -5.85 -13.48
CA GLY A 65 1.87 -5.72 -13.38
C GLY A 65 2.39 -4.31 -13.68
N GLU A 66 1.50 -3.35 -13.77
CA GLU A 66 1.80 -1.92 -13.88
C GLU A 66 1.35 -1.20 -12.61
N VAL A 67 2.11 -0.20 -12.17
CA VAL A 67 1.72 0.61 -11.02
C VAL A 67 0.36 1.26 -11.25
N ASN A 68 -0.53 1.15 -10.27
CA ASN A 68 -1.86 1.74 -10.39
C ASN A 68 -1.83 3.28 -10.34
N ASP A 69 -1.01 3.84 -9.45
CA ASP A 69 -0.86 5.28 -9.26
C ASP A 69 -0.36 5.99 -10.52
N GLY A 70 -1.08 7.04 -10.96
CA GLY A 70 -0.76 7.76 -12.17
C GLY A 70 0.50 8.61 -12.05
N ASN A 71 0.73 9.25 -10.89
CA ASN A 71 1.95 10.03 -10.72
C ASN A 71 3.20 9.13 -10.79
N ALA A 72 3.13 7.96 -10.15
CA ALA A 72 4.21 6.98 -10.23
C ALA A 72 4.38 6.46 -11.67
N TRP A 73 3.30 6.26 -12.41
CA TRP A 73 3.36 5.80 -13.80
C TRP A 73 3.90 6.87 -14.75
N TYR A 74 3.25 8.03 -14.80
CA TYR A 74 3.55 9.04 -15.83
C TYR A 74 4.82 9.84 -15.55
N ALA A 75 5.14 10.10 -14.29
CA ALA A 75 6.27 10.96 -13.92
C ALA A 75 7.48 10.20 -13.37
N LEU A 76 7.29 9.00 -12.77
CA LEU A 76 8.33 8.30 -12.02
C LEU A 76 8.65 6.91 -12.56
N HIS A 77 8.23 6.60 -13.79
CA HIS A 77 8.52 5.32 -14.47
C HIS A 77 8.17 4.08 -13.65
N GLY A 78 7.09 4.14 -12.89
CA GLY A 78 6.58 3.03 -12.08
C GLY A 78 7.27 2.79 -10.75
N VAL A 79 8.21 3.65 -10.34
CA VAL A 79 8.96 3.50 -9.07
C VAL A 79 8.79 4.72 -8.20
N SER A 80 8.11 4.57 -7.08
CA SER A 80 7.91 5.66 -6.13
C SER A 80 7.94 5.14 -4.68
N GLY A 81 8.24 6.03 -3.73
CA GLY A 81 8.20 5.71 -2.31
C GLY A 81 6.78 5.42 -1.80
N HIS A 82 5.74 5.96 -2.47
CA HIS A 82 4.35 5.81 -2.07
C HIS A 82 3.57 4.78 -2.90
N ALA A 83 4.09 4.34 -4.05
CA ALA A 83 3.40 3.41 -4.94
C ALA A 83 4.35 2.62 -5.85
N GLY A 84 3.85 1.53 -6.44
CA GLY A 84 4.55 0.75 -7.46
C GLY A 84 5.20 -0.53 -6.97
N LEU A 85 5.18 -0.82 -5.67
CA LEU A 85 5.69 -2.08 -5.16
C LEU A 85 4.67 -3.20 -5.37
N PHE A 86 5.13 -4.31 -5.93
CA PHE A 86 4.39 -5.57 -6.06
C PHE A 86 4.99 -6.61 -5.12
N SER A 87 4.15 -7.40 -4.49
CA SER A 87 4.58 -8.42 -3.53
C SER A 87 3.56 -9.56 -3.42
N THR A 88 3.85 -10.51 -2.54
CA THR A 88 2.96 -11.59 -2.11
C THR A 88 2.76 -11.53 -0.59
N VAL A 89 1.75 -12.24 -0.06
CA VAL A 89 1.56 -12.36 1.39
C VAL A 89 2.80 -12.96 2.04
N ASP A 90 3.36 -14.03 1.48
CA ASP A 90 4.53 -14.73 2.04
C ASP A 90 5.77 -13.82 2.12
N ASP A 91 5.99 -12.96 1.11
CA ASP A 91 7.12 -12.04 1.13
C ASP A 91 6.89 -10.89 2.12
N LEU A 92 5.66 -10.35 2.19
CA LEU A 92 5.32 -9.31 3.15
C LEU A 92 5.39 -9.82 4.59
N GLN A 93 5.04 -11.10 4.84
CA GLN A 93 5.18 -11.71 6.16
C GLN A 93 6.63 -11.69 6.64
N LYS A 94 7.61 -11.98 5.78
CA LYS A 94 9.04 -11.90 6.15
C LYS A 94 9.46 -10.50 6.60
N LEU A 95 8.92 -9.46 5.95
CA LEU A 95 9.16 -8.08 6.38
C LEU A 95 8.51 -7.80 7.73
N VAL A 96 7.27 -8.23 7.92
CA VAL A 96 6.52 -8.04 9.17
C VAL A 96 7.19 -8.77 10.32
N ASP A 97 7.62 -10.03 10.11
CA ASP A 97 8.35 -10.81 11.11
C ASP A 97 9.64 -10.10 11.54
N MET A 98 10.39 -9.56 10.60
CA MET A 98 11.60 -8.79 10.90
C MET A 98 11.26 -7.54 11.74
N LEU A 99 10.16 -6.86 11.47
CA LEU A 99 9.71 -5.70 12.27
C LEU A 99 9.26 -6.11 13.68
N LEU A 100 8.48 -7.19 13.81
CA LEU A 100 8.03 -7.75 15.09
C LEU A 100 9.21 -8.16 15.98
N HIS A 101 10.26 -8.69 15.38
CA HIS A 101 11.47 -9.13 16.09
C HIS A 101 12.56 -8.03 16.15
N GLU A 102 12.14 -6.76 16.21
CA GLU A 102 13.04 -5.60 16.41
C GLU A 102 14.22 -5.55 15.42
N GLY A 103 13.96 -5.94 14.17
CA GLY A 103 14.96 -5.92 13.10
C GLY A 103 15.79 -7.17 12.96
N LYS A 104 15.47 -8.26 13.65
CA LYS A 104 16.16 -9.56 13.55
C LYS A 104 15.55 -10.44 12.47
N VAL A 105 16.43 -11.24 11.85
CA VAL A 105 16.07 -12.33 10.95
C VAL A 105 16.78 -13.59 11.45
N GLY A 106 16.06 -14.50 12.08
CA GLY A 106 16.63 -15.57 12.85
C GLY A 106 17.49 -15.02 13.99
N SER A 107 18.75 -15.45 14.09
CA SER A 107 19.70 -14.97 15.10
C SER A 107 20.45 -13.69 14.70
N LYS A 108 20.27 -13.20 13.45
CA LYS A 108 21.05 -12.08 12.91
C LYS A 108 20.29 -10.77 13.02
N GLN A 109 20.93 -9.72 13.57
CA GLN A 109 20.42 -8.36 13.50
C GLN A 109 20.58 -7.84 12.06
N PHE A 110 19.44 -7.64 11.37
CA PHE A 110 19.39 -7.16 9.98
C PHE A 110 19.27 -5.63 9.91
N ILE A 111 18.36 -5.06 10.69
CA ILE A 111 18.24 -3.62 10.93
C ILE A 111 18.41 -3.39 12.42
N SER A 112 19.11 -2.33 12.82
CA SER A 112 19.31 -2.08 14.25
C SER A 112 17.99 -1.86 14.98
N GLU A 113 17.85 -2.37 16.20
CA GLU A 113 16.71 -2.13 17.07
C GLU A 113 16.41 -0.63 17.22
N LYS A 114 17.45 0.19 17.37
CA LYS A 114 17.34 1.64 17.43
C LYS A 114 16.64 2.22 16.18
N THR A 115 16.95 1.69 15.00
CA THR A 115 16.32 2.11 13.75
C THR A 115 14.86 1.71 13.71
N ILE A 116 14.53 0.47 14.10
CA ILE A 116 13.13 0.02 14.17
C ILE A 116 12.33 0.89 15.14
N LYS A 117 12.85 1.13 16.36
CA LYS A 117 12.22 2.02 17.32
C LYS A 117 11.99 3.43 16.80
N LEU A 118 12.96 3.99 16.04
CA LEU A 118 12.80 5.28 15.40
C LEU A 118 11.63 5.29 14.40
N PHE A 119 11.51 4.26 13.57
CA PHE A 119 10.43 4.16 12.58
C PHE A 119 9.05 3.96 13.22
N LEU A 120 9.00 3.32 14.40
CA LEU A 120 7.78 3.04 15.15
C LEU A 120 7.57 3.99 16.34
N THR A 121 8.22 5.15 16.34
CA THR A 121 7.96 6.22 17.30
C THR A 121 6.89 7.14 16.73
N LYS A 122 5.81 7.37 17.48
CA LYS A 122 4.72 8.25 17.09
C LYS A 122 5.16 9.71 17.08
N ASP A 123 4.83 10.42 16.01
CA ASP A 123 4.90 11.87 15.93
C ASP A 123 3.63 12.54 16.52
N ASP A 124 3.54 13.87 16.42
CA ASP A 124 2.39 14.64 16.89
C ASP A 124 1.08 14.31 16.14
N PHE A 125 1.16 13.71 14.96
CA PHE A 125 0.03 13.23 14.18
C PHE A 125 -0.31 11.76 14.44
N LYS A 126 0.35 11.14 15.43
CA LYS A 126 0.24 9.73 15.78
C LYS A 126 0.64 8.78 14.63
N ASN A 127 1.61 9.17 13.83
CA ASN A 127 2.21 8.34 12.79
C ASN A 127 3.67 8.02 13.13
N GLY A 128 4.12 6.87 12.69
CA GLY A 128 5.54 6.53 12.59
C GLY A 128 6.10 6.92 11.22
N LEU A 129 7.37 6.62 10.98
CA LEU A 129 7.97 6.85 9.66
C LEU A 129 7.45 5.80 8.65
N GLY A 130 6.44 6.20 7.87
CA GLY A 130 5.76 5.34 6.91
C GLY A 130 4.71 4.39 7.51
N TRP A 131 4.31 4.57 8.78
CA TRP A 131 3.34 3.75 9.45
C TRP A 131 2.21 4.58 10.08
N MET A 132 0.98 4.13 9.91
CA MET A 132 -0.17 4.60 10.67
C MET A 132 -0.11 3.97 12.06
N MET A 133 -0.15 4.78 13.12
CA MET A 133 -0.04 4.33 14.51
C MET A 133 -1.14 4.91 15.39
N ASP A 134 -2.24 5.40 14.80
CA ASP A 134 -3.45 5.82 15.51
C ASP A 134 -4.55 4.78 15.34
N PRO A 135 -4.74 3.84 16.29
CA PRO A 135 -5.79 2.83 16.19
C PRO A 135 -7.19 3.43 16.07
N ASP A 136 -7.48 4.52 16.76
CA ASP A 136 -8.81 5.14 16.80
C ASP A 136 -9.24 5.67 15.42
N ASN A 137 -8.29 6.17 14.62
CA ASN A 137 -8.53 6.74 13.30
C ASN A 137 -8.15 5.80 12.15
N SER A 138 -7.94 4.52 12.44
CA SER A 138 -7.55 3.54 11.44
C SER A 138 -8.55 2.38 11.35
N PHE A 139 -8.23 1.42 10.47
CA PHE A 139 -8.95 0.15 10.42
C PHE A 139 -8.58 -0.81 11.57
N MET A 140 -7.58 -0.45 12.40
CA MET A 140 -7.13 -1.18 13.59
C MET A 140 -7.79 -0.66 14.87
N LYS A 141 -9.03 -0.18 14.78
CA LYS A 141 -9.75 0.35 15.94
C LYS A 141 -9.79 -0.68 17.08
N ASN A 142 -9.55 -0.21 18.29
CA ASN A 142 -9.42 -1.00 19.53
C ASN A 142 -8.13 -1.82 19.65
N ALA A 143 -7.19 -1.72 18.72
CA ALA A 143 -5.87 -2.35 18.88
C ALA A 143 -5.06 -1.71 20.01
N PRO A 144 -4.13 -2.43 20.62
CA PRO A 144 -3.15 -1.88 21.56
C PRO A 144 -2.43 -0.64 21.00
N ALA A 145 -2.03 0.27 21.87
CA ALA A 145 -1.52 1.59 21.49
C ALA A 145 -0.22 1.56 20.66
N GLU A 146 0.56 0.49 20.77
CA GLU A 146 1.80 0.26 20.02
C GLU A 146 1.57 -0.34 18.62
N SER A 147 0.32 -0.67 18.29
CA SER A 147 -0.01 -1.25 16.98
C SER A 147 0.30 -0.29 15.86
N PHE A 148 0.74 -0.83 14.75
CA PHE A 148 1.05 -0.08 13.56
C PHE A 148 0.58 -0.81 12.30
N GLY A 149 0.38 -0.07 11.24
CA GLY A 149 -0.05 -0.65 9.97
C GLY A 149 -0.08 0.39 8.86
N HIS A 150 -0.50 -0.02 7.70
CA HIS A 150 -0.79 0.89 6.60
C HIS A 150 -1.82 0.29 5.65
N SER A 151 -2.54 1.17 4.97
CA SER A 151 -3.49 0.76 3.93
C SER A 151 -3.07 1.29 2.56
N GLY A 152 -3.28 0.49 1.52
CA GLY A 152 -3.05 0.88 0.13
C GLY A 152 -4.34 1.35 -0.56
N PHE A 153 -4.20 2.31 -1.47
CA PHE A 153 -5.30 2.84 -2.26
C PHE A 153 -6.00 1.75 -3.10
N SER A 154 -5.25 0.78 -3.61
CA SER A 154 -5.77 -0.36 -4.37
C SER A 154 -6.63 -1.32 -3.55
N GLY A 155 -6.57 -1.27 -2.22
CA GLY A 155 -7.36 -2.11 -1.31
C GLY A 155 -6.54 -2.90 -0.29
N THR A 156 -5.25 -3.03 -0.49
CA THR A 156 -4.33 -3.78 0.39
C THR A 156 -4.20 -3.15 1.77
N SER A 157 -3.82 -3.93 2.77
CA SER A 157 -3.46 -3.43 4.11
C SER A 157 -2.59 -4.41 4.87
N ILE A 158 -1.82 -3.86 5.81
CA ILE A 158 -1.04 -4.58 6.81
C ILE A 158 -1.38 -3.98 8.16
N ALA A 159 -1.65 -4.82 9.16
CA ALA A 159 -1.77 -4.45 10.56
C ALA A 159 -0.86 -5.33 11.40
N VAL A 160 -0.18 -4.74 12.37
CA VAL A 160 0.78 -5.43 13.24
C VAL A 160 0.50 -5.03 14.69
N VAL A 161 0.40 -6.01 15.56
CA VAL A 161 0.15 -5.86 17.01
C VAL A 161 1.30 -6.51 17.76
N PRO A 162 2.36 -5.77 18.09
CA PRO A 162 3.57 -6.33 18.67
C PRO A 162 3.35 -7.06 20.01
N SER A 163 2.51 -6.53 20.89
CA SER A 163 2.23 -7.14 22.19
C SER A 163 1.54 -8.50 22.13
N LEU A 164 0.94 -8.83 20.97
CA LEU A 164 0.28 -10.11 20.73
C LEU A 164 1.08 -11.01 19.77
N ASP A 165 2.27 -10.56 19.32
CA ASP A 165 3.05 -11.22 18.27
C ASP A 165 2.18 -11.57 17.03
N PHE A 166 1.36 -10.62 16.62
CA PHE A 166 0.27 -10.84 15.69
C PHE A 166 0.31 -9.86 14.52
N SER A 167 -0.04 -10.34 13.33
CA SER A 167 -0.19 -9.50 12.16
C SER A 167 -1.32 -9.96 11.23
N VAL A 168 -1.91 -9.02 10.51
CA VAL A 168 -2.88 -9.28 9.42
C VAL A 168 -2.37 -8.65 8.13
N ILE A 169 -2.17 -9.45 7.12
CA ILE A 169 -1.86 -8.98 5.76
C ILE A 169 -3.05 -9.30 4.87
N LEU A 170 -3.68 -8.26 4.34
CA LEU A 170 -4.84 -8.37 3.47
C LEU A 170 -4.52 -7.80 2.09
N LEU A 171 -4.47 -8.67 1.07
CA LEU A 171 -4.24 -8.28 -0.31
C LEU A 171 -5.54 -8.42 -1.11
N ILE A 172 -6.38 -7.40 -1.04
CA ILE A 172 -7.64 -7.30 -1.80
C ILE A 172 -7.55 -6.17 -2.82
N ASN A 173 -8.41 -6.24 -3.82
CA ASN A 173 -8.52 -5.22 -4.85
C ASN A 173 -9.92 -4.63 -4.87
N ARG A 174 -10.04 -3.32 -4.61
CA ARG A 174 -11.31 -2.58 -4.67
C ARG A 174 -11.54 -1.91 -6.01
N GLN A 175 -10.52 -1.76 -6.85
CA GLN A 175 -10.58 -0.91 -8.03
C GLN A 175 -11.03 -1.65 -9.29
N ASN A 176 -10.81 -2.96 -9.36
CA ASN A 176 -11.21 -3.75 -10.53
C ASN A 176 -12.72 -3.82 -10.74
N MET A 177 -13.50 -3.56 -9.70
CA MET A 177 -14.97 -3.46 -9.78
C MET A 177 -15.45 -2.14 -10.41
N GLY A 178 -14.55 -1.20 -10.65
CA GLY A 178 -14.89 0.14 -11.16
C GLY A 178 -15.38 1.09 -10.06
N LEU A 179 -15.80 2.28 -10.50
CA LEU A 179 -16.37 3.28 -9.62
C LEU A 179 -17.83 2.96 -9.30
N LEU A 180 -18.23 3.23 -8.07
CA LEU A 180 -19.64 3.24 -7.66
C LEU A 180 -20.39 4.41 -8.32
N PRO A 181 -21.73 4.42 -8.32
CA PRO A 181 -22.52 5.55 -8.81
C PRO A 181 -22.16 6.89 -8.16
N THR A 182 -21.60 6.87 -6.95
CA THR A 182 -21.08 8.04 -6.24
C THR A 182 -19.79 8.61 -6.85
N GLY A 183 -19.16 7.92 -7.81
CA GLY A 183 -17.90 8.30 -8.41
C GLY A 183 -16.67 7.96 -7.56
N TYR A 184 -16.83 7.16 -6.51
CA TYR A 184 -15.72 6.65 -5.68
C TYR A 184 -15.61 5.13 -5.81
N TYR A 185 -14.43 4.60 -5.52
CA TYR A 185 -14.26 3.16 -5.36
C TYR A 185 -14.91 2.69 -4.04
N TYR A 186 -15.25 1.41 -4.00
CA TYR A 186 -15.71 0.76 -2.78
C TYR A 186 -14.74 1.02 -1.61
N ASN A 187 -15.29 1.32 -0.43
CA ASN A 187 -14.49 1.51 0.78
C ASN A 187 -14.21 0.16 1.46
N PRO A 188 -12.98 -0.36 1.47
CA PRO A 188 -12.67 -1.65 2.07
C PRO A 188 -12.51 -1.62 3.61
N ASN A 189 -12.55 -0.45 4.25
CA ASN A 189 -12.32 -0.35 5.70
C ASN A 189 -13.30 -1.18 6.55
N PRO A 190 -14.60 -1.31 6.23
CA PRO A 190 -15.47 -2.21 6.97
C PRO A 190 -14.98 -3.67 6.96
N ILE A 191 -14.55 -4.18 5.80
CA ILE A 191 -13.99 -5.54 5.68
C ILE A 191 -12.68 -5.66 6.45
N ARG A 192 -11.78 -4.70 6.34
CA ARG A 192 -10.51 -4.69 7.08
C ARG A 192 -10.74 -4.77 8.59
N ARG A 193 -11.69 -3.98 9.10
CA ARG A 193 -12.07 -4.00 10.53
C ARG A 193 -12.64 -5.35 10.94
N GLN A 194 -13.61 -5.88 10.19
CA GLN A 194 -14.22 -7.17 10.50
C GLN A 194 -13.19 -8.31 10.54
N ILE A 195 -12.23 -8.32 9.60
CA ILE A 195 -11.16 -9.31 9.60
C ILE A 195 -10.22 -9.09 10.80
N PHE A 196 -9.86 -7.85 11.10
CA PHE A 196 -9.00 -7.52 12.23
C PHE A 196 -9.66 -7.87 13.58
N ASP A 197 -10.95 -7.57 13.73
CA ASP A 197 -11.71 -7.83 14.96
C ASP A 197 -12.06 -9.33 15.15
N ALA A 198 -11.93 -10.15 14.12
CA ALA A 198 -12.24 -11.58 14.17
C ALA A 198 -11.06 -12.45 14.67
N VAL A 199 -9.91 -11.84 14.86
CA VAL A 199 -8.66 -12.52 15.24
C VAL A 199 -8.16 -12.00 16.57
#